data_e007c4fc052ffb50395edd8849fe5a7b
#
_entry.id   e007c4fc052ffb50395edd8849fe5a7b
#
_cell.length_a   1.000
_cell.length_b   1.000
_cell.length_c   1.000
_cell.angle_alpha   90.00
_cell.angle_beta   90.00
_cell.angle_gamma   90.00
#
_symmetry.space_group_name_H-M   'P 1'
#
loop_
_entity.id
_entity.type
_entity.pdbx_description
1 polymer ?
#
loop_
_entity_poly.entity_id
_entity_poly.type
_entity_poly.pdbx_seq_one_letter_code
_entity_poly.pdbx_strand_id
1 'polypeptide(L)'
;FETIRTRLTEMGMWDFFVFPSIDWTPKGSRIKKIIDTMRLRYVNVLFVDDNLQNLEEAKHFCPGIMTALPDELSELCAAAAAAEHKDPTHKRLQQYRVMEEKENLRGEFESNEDFLYSCNIKASIEYDCQNHIDRIADLIIRSNQLNYTKIRLSKDELSQLLCDGSVRCGYVSVHDSFGDYGIVGFFAVRDGRAIHFVFSCRVLGMQVEQYVYFVLGCPEI
;
A
#
# COMPACT_ATOMS: atom_id res chain seq x y z
N PHE A 1 -19.97 -16.65 -10.03
CA PHE A 1 -18.56 -16.19 -10.16
C PHE A 1 -17.96 -16.74 -11.46
N GLU A 2 -17.87 -18.06 -11.66
CA GLU A 2 -17.16 -18.68 -12.78
C GLU A 2 -17.67 -18.22 -14.16
N THR A 3 -18.97 -18.07 -14.35
CA THR A 3 -19.55 -17.59 -15.61
C THR A 3 -19.07 -16.21 -16.02
N ILE A 4 -18.98 -15.29 -15.05
CA ILE A 4 -18.48 -13.92 -15.28
C ILE A 4 -16.99 -13.95 -15.54
N ARG A 5 -16.23 -14.72 -14.77
CA ARG A 5 -14.79 -14.91 -14.97
C ARG A 5 -14.48 -15.42 -16.37
N THR A 6 -15.16 -16.49 -16.80
CA THR A 6 -14.98 -17.05 -18.14
C THR A 6 -15.24 -15.99 -19.22
N ARG A 7 -16.33 -15.23 -19.10
CA ARG A 7 -16.66 -14.20 -20.08
C ARG A 7 -15.63 -13.09 -20.15
N LEU A 8 -15.15 -12.59 -19.00
CA LEU A 8 -14.11 -11.56 -18.94
C LEU A 8 -12.75 -12.08 -19.47
N THR A 9 -12.46 -13.37 -19.26
CA THR A 9 -11.27 -14.03 -19.81
C THR A 9 -11.34 -14.13 -21.32
N GLU A 10 -12.47 -14.54 -21.88
CA GLU A 10 -12.71 -14.56 -23.34
C GLU A 10 -12.55 -13.18 -24.00
N MET A 11 -12.90 -12.13 -23.25
CA MET A 11 -12.73 -10.73 -23.70
C MET A 11 -11.30 -10.19 -23.50
N GLY A 12 -10.38 -10.98 -22.92
CA GLY A 12 -9.03 -10.52 -22.58
C GLY A 12 -8.98 -9.46 -21.48
N MET A 13 -10.03 -9.35 -20.66
CA MET A 13 -10.15 -8.31 -19.66
C MET A 13 -9.86 -8.80 -18.24
N TRP A 14 -9.96 -10.11 -17.97
CA TRP A 14 -9.81 -10.65 -16.62
C TRP A 14 -8.52 -10.22 -15.94
N ASP A 15 -7.47 -10.09 -16.69
CA ASP A 15 -6.15 -9.72 -16.20
C ASP A 15 -6.03 -8.28 -15.68
N PHE A 16 -7.02 -7.46 -15.84
CA PHE A 16 -7.07 -6.11 -15.30
C PHE A 16 -7.87 -6.01 -13.98
N PHE A 17 -8.49 -7.11 -13.54
CA PHE A 17 -9.24 -7.14 -12.29
C PHE A 17 -8.39 -7.71 -11.15
N VAL A 18 -8.60 -7.17 -9.96
CA VAL A 18 -8.05 -7.64 -8.69
C VAL A 18 -9.15 -7.63 -7.63
N PHE A 19 -9.06 -8.50 -6.65
CA PHE A 19 -10.05 -8.66 -5.58
C PHE A 19 -11.50 -8.79 -6.09
N PRO A 20 -11.78 -9.67 -7.06
CA PRO A 20 -13.13 -9.84 -7.57
C PRO A 20 -14.05 -10.31 -6.46
N SER A 21 -15.16 -9.58 -6.27
CA SER A 21 -16.16 -9.87 -5.26
C SER A 21 -17.54 -9.89 -5.90
N ILE A 22 -18.06 -11.09 -6.17
CA ILE A 22 -19.30 -11.32 -6.90
C ILE A 22 -20.20 -12.22 -6.05
N ASP A 23 -21.14 -11.62 -5.35
CA ASP A 23 -22.15 -12.30 -4.53
C ASP A 23 -23.38 -11.40 -4.31
N TRP A 24 -24.35 -11.87 -3.53
CA TRP A 24 -25.62 -11.20 -3.27
C TRP A 24 -25.65 -10.43 -1.94
N THR A 25 -24.54 -10.35 -1.23
CA THR A 25 -24.47 -9.59 0.02
C THR A 25 -24.41 -8.08 -0.25
N PRO A 26 -24.79 -7.23 0.71
CA PRO A 26 -24.75 -5.78 0.57
C PRO A 26 -23.39 -5.26 0.08
N LYS A 27 -23.41 -4.32 -0.87
CA LYS A 27 -22.18 -3.86 -1.56
C LYS A 27 -21.29 -3.00 -0.65
N GLY A 28 -21.86 -2.18 0.23
CA GLY A 28 -21.12 -1.21 1.02
C GLY A 28 -20.06 -1.86 1.93
N SER A 29 -20.43 -2.89 2.68
CA SER A 29 -19.50 -3.63 3.55
C SER A 29 -18.40 -4.35 2.76
N ARG A 30 -18.74 -4.88 1.59
CA ARG A 30 -17.79 -5.57 0.69
C ARG A 30 -16.79 -4.60 0.09
N ILE A 31 -17.27 -3.45 -0.39
CA ILE A 31 -16.42 -2.37 -0.92
C ILE A 31 -15.45 -1.92 0.16
N LYS A 32 -15.95 -1.67 1.38
CA LYS A 32 -15.11 -1.32 2.52
C LYS A 32 -14.02 -2.37 2.77
N LYS A 33 -14.39 -3.65 2.81
CA LYS A 33 -13.44 -4.75 3.01
C LYS A 33 -12.35 -4.76 1.92
N ILE A 34 -12.72 -4.61 0.65
CA ILE A 34 -11.77 -4.57 -0.48
C ILE A 34 -10.81 -3.38 -0.32
N ILE A 35 -11.32 -2.18 -0.06
CA ILE A 35 -10.53 -0.96 0.09
C ILE A 35 -9.54 -1.09 1.26
N ASP A 36 -10.02 -1.61 2.41
CA ASP A 36 -9.19 -1.82 3.60
C ASP A 36 -8.09 -2.88 3.33
N THR A 37 -8.43 -3.97 2.64
CA THR A 37 -7.46 -5.00 2.24
C THR A 37 -6.42 -4.46 1.26
N MET A 38 -6.84 -3.67 0.27
CA MET A 38 -5.95 -2.99 -0.67
C MET A 38 -5.21 -1.81 -0.04
N ARG A 39 -5.53 -1.43 1.20
CA ARG A 39 -4.93 -0.32 1.96
C ARG A 39 -5.02 1.02 1.23
N LEU A 40 -6.13 1.22 0.54
CA LEU A 40 -6.43 2.47 -0.15
C LEU A 40 -7.10 3.47 0.82
N ARG A 41 -6.96 4.74 0.53
CA ARG A 41 -7.78 5.78 1.14
C ARG A 41 -9.09 5.87 0.36
N TYR A 42 -10.22 5.97 1.05
CA TYR A 42 -11.54 6.06 0.42
C TYR A 42 -11.63 7.17 -0.63
N VAL A 43 -11.00 8.31 -0.38
CA VAL A 43 -10.95 9.45 -1.32
C VAL A 43 -10.22 9.16 -2.64
N ASN A 44 -9.48 8.06 -2.73
CA ASN A 44 -8.75 7.65 -3.93
C ASN A 44 -9.45 6.52 -4.69
N VAL A 45 -10.69 6.19 -4.30
CA VAL A 45 -11.48 5.12 -4.90
C VAL A 45 -12.72 5.70 -5.54
N LEU A 46 -12.99 5.30 -6.77
CA LEU A 46 -14.23 5.56 -7.49
C LEU A 46 -15.07 4.28 -7.49
N PHE A 47 -16.27 4.35 -6.95
CA PHE A 47 -17.28 3.29 -7.05
C PHE A 47 -18.34 3.66 -8.07
N VAL A 48 -18.56 2.78 -9.03
CA VAL A 48 -19.54 2.98 -10.11
C VAL A 48 -20.63 1.93 -9.99
N ASP A 49 -21.87 2.37 -9.96
CA ASP A 49 -23.03 1.48 -9.90
C ASP A 49 -24.25 2.18 -10.54
N ASP A 50 -25.13 1.44 -11.17
CA ASP A 50 -26.37 1.96 -11.78
C ASP A 50 -27.48 2.19 -10.75
N ASN A 51 -27.32 1.64 -9.53
CA ASN A 51 -28.29 1.78 -8.46
C ASN A 51 -27.83 2.84 -7.43
N LEU A 52 -28.55 3.95 -7.36
CA LEU A 52 -28.31 5.04 -6.42
C LEU A 52 -28.26 4.58 -4.96
N GLN A 53 -29.06 3.57 -4.56
CA GLN A 53 -29.02 3.04 -3.21
C GLN A 53 -27.67 2.39 -2.88
N ASN A 54 -27.06 1.69 -3.84
CA ASN A 54 -25.73 1.12 -3.67
C ASN A 54 -24.66 2.22 -3.55
N LEU A 55 -24.80 3.32 -4.29
CA LEU A 55 -23.90 4.47 -4.18
C LEU A 55 -23.98 5.13 -2.80
N GLU A 56 -25.17 5.33 -2.26
CA GLU A 56 -25.37 5.89 -0.93
C GLU A 56 -24.88 4.93 0.17
N GLU A 57 -25.10 3.64 0.01
CA GLU A 57 -24.55 2.62 0.91
C GLU A 57 -23.02 2.67 0.94
N ALA A 58 -22.37 2.77 -0.24
CA ALA A 58 -20.92 2.88 -0.33
C ALA A 58 -20.40 4.15 0.38
N LYS A 59 -21.05 5.28 0.25
CA LYS A 59 -20.71 6.53 0.96
C LYS A 59 -20.85 6.39 2.48
N HIS A 60 -21.87 5.65 2.93
CA HIS A 60 -22.06 5.40 4.37
C HIS A 60 -20.92 4.56 4.96
N PHE A 61 -20.52 3.46 4.30
CA PHE A 61 -19.46 2.58 4.78
C PHE A 61 -18.04 3.13 4.56
N CYS A 62 -17.87 3.97 3.54
CA CYS A 62 -16.57 4.51 3.11
C CYS A 62 -16.65 6.04 2.97
N PRO A 63 -16.65 6.81 4.07
CA PRO A 63 -16.76 8.26 4.03
C PRO A 63 -15.70 8.90 3.14
N GLY A 64 -16.14 9.69 2.15
CA GLY A 64 -15.25 10.35 1.20
C GLY A 64 -14.93 9.54 -0.06
N ILE A 65 -15.50 8.35 -0.24
CA ILE A 65 -15.41 7.61 -1.50
C ILE A 65 -16.07 8.41 -2.64
N MET A 66 -15.45 8.41 -3.80
CA MET A 66 -16.06 8.96 -5.01
C MET A 66 -17.06 7.96 -5.58
N THR A 67 -18.22 8.45 -6.02
CA THR A 67 -19.25 7.60 -6.64
C THR A 67 -19.67 8.19 -7.96
N ALA A 68 -20.05 7.34 -8.93
CA ALA A 68 -20.57 7.77 -10.23
C ALA A 68 -21.59 6.78 -10.77
N LEU A 69 -22.47 7.27 -11.62
CA LEU A 69 -23.31 6.45 -12.48
C LEU A 69 -22.52 5.99 -13.72
N PRO A 70 -22.90 4.87 -14.37
CA PRO A 70 -22.23 4.39 -15.58
C PRO A 70 -22.16 5.42 -16.71
N ASP A 71 -23.16 6.29 -16.84
CA ASP A 71 -23.20 7.33 -17.89
C ASP A 71 -22.12 8.41 -17.70
N GLU A 72 -21.64 8.60 -16.48
CA GLU A 72 -20.59 9.59 -16.15
C GLU A 72 -19.16 9.05 -16.42
N LEU A 73 -19.01 7.73 -16.68
CA LEU A 73 -17.71 7.08 -16.84
C LEU A 73 -16.90 7.63 -18.00
N SER A 74 -17.52 8.02 -19.09
CA SER A 74 -16.81 8.51 -20.28
C SER A 74 -16.03 9.79 -19.99
N GLU A 75 -16.62 10.73 -19.24
CA GLU A 75 -15.97 11.98 -18.83
C GLU A 75 -14.87 11.74 -17.80
N LEU A 76 -15.12 10.86 -16.83
CA LEU A 76 -14.16 10.49 -15.80
C LEU A 76 -12.94 9.77 -16.40
N CYS A 77 -13.15 8.87 -17.36
CA CYS A 77 -12.08 8.21 -18.10
C CYS A 77 -11.25 9.20 -18.94
N ALA A 78 -11.89 10.17 -19.57
CA ALA A 78 -11.20 11.22 -20.32
C ALA A 78 -10.32 12.08 -19.40
N ALA A 79 -10.84 12.47 -18.23
CA ALA A 79 -10.09 13.21 -17.22
C ALA A 79 -8.91 12.38 -16.66
N ALA A 80 -9.12 11.09 -16.39
CA ALA A 80 -8.07 10.18 -15.93
C ALA A 80 -6.99 9.95 -17.00
N ALA A 81 -7.36 9.88 -18.27
CA ALA A 81 -6.41 9.74 -19.39
C ALA A 81 -5.52 10.98 -19.59
N ALA A 82 -6.01 12.15 -19.21
CA ALA A 82 -5.27 13.41 -19.23
C ALA A 82 -4.30 13.58 -18.05
N ALA A 83 -4.43 12.76 -16.99
CA ALA A 83 -3.57 12.85 -15.82
C ALA A 83 -2.12 12.46 -16.13
N GLU A 84 -1.17 13.16 -15.50
CA GLU A 84 0.27 12.96 -15.73
C GLU A 84 0.80 11.61 -15.21
N HIS A 85 0.12 11.00 -14.25
CA HIS A 85 0.58 9.78 -13.59
C HIS A 85 0.06 8.51 -14.27
N LYS A 86 0.74 8.11 -15.34
CA LYS A 86 0.48 6.85 -16.05
C LYS A 86 1.32 5.72 -15.45
N ASP A 87 0.76 4.52 -15.38
CA ASP A 87 1.47 3.28 -15.04
C ASP A 87 1.56 2.35 -16.26
N PRO A 88 2.37 2.68 -17.27
CA PRO A 88 2.43 1.94 -18.54
C PRO A 88 2.95 0.51 -18.39
N THR A 89 3.61 0.22 -17.29
CA THR A 89 4.16 -1.12 -16.96
C THR A 89 3.25 -1.93 -16.05
N HIS A 90 2.08 -1.40 -15.67
CA HIS A 90 1.11 -2.04 -14.77
C HIS A 90 1.72 -2.51 -13.43
N LYS A 91 2.74 -1.81 -12.94
CA LYS A 91 3.39 -2.12 -11.65
C LYS A 91 2.41 -2.13 -10.48
N ARG A 92 1.47 -1.21 -10.45
CA ARG A 92 0.45 -1.15 -9.38
C ARG A 92 -0.48 -2.35 -9.45
N LEU A 93 -0.92 -2.73 -10.65
CA LEU A 93 -1.75 -3.90 -10.85
C LEU A 93 -1.04 -5.17 -10.35
N GLN A 94 0.23 -5.34 -10.69
CA GLN A 94 1.04 -6.46 -10.21
C GLN A 94 1.16 -6.47 -8.68
N GLN A 95 1.37 -5.31 -8.06
CA GLN A 95 1.41 -5.19 -6.60
C GLN A 95 0.10 -5.61 -5.94
N TYR A 96 -1.05 -5.23 -6.50
CA TYR A 96 -2.35 -5.63 -5.97
C TYR A 96 -2.64 -7.11 -6.18
N ARG A 97 -2.16 -7.71 -7.25
CA ARG A 97 -2.25 -9.18 -7.44
C ARG A 97 -1.48 -9.95 -6.38
N VAL A 98 -0.26 -9.52 -6.08
CA VAL A 98 0.52 -10.10 -4.98
C VAL A 98 -0.21 -9.95 -3.64
N MET A 99 -0.87 -8.82 -3.40
CA MET A 99 -1.69 -8.63 -2.18
C MET A 99 -2.89 -9.57 -2.15
N GLU A 100 -3.57 -9.76 -3.28
CA GLU A 100 -4.70 -10.69 -3.41
C GLU A 100 -4.26 -12.14 -3.17
N GLU A 101 -3.15 -12.56 -3.77
CA GLU A 101 -2.58 -13.89 -3.57
C GLU A 101 -2.21 -14.13 -2.10
N LYS A 102 -1.59 -13.15 -1.45
CA LYS A 102 -1.29 -13.21 -0.02
C LYS A 102 -2.54 -13.33 0.86
N GLU A 103 -3.59 -12.56 0.55
CA GLU A 103 -4.82 -12.60 1.32
C GLU A 103 -5.54 -13.94 1.17
N ASN A 104 -5.54 -14.52 -0.03
CA ASN A 104 -6.09 -15.83 -0.30
C ASN A 104 -5.33 -16.92 0.49
N LEU A 105 -4.00 -16.91 0.42
CA LEU A 105 -3.17 -17.84 1.18
C LEU A 105 -3.30 -17.66 2.69
N ARG A 106 -3.41 -16.43 3.17
CA ARG A 106 -3.60 -16.16 4.60
C ARG A 106 -4.82 -16.86 5.19
N GLY A 107 -5.90 -16.99 4.40
CA GLY A 107 -7.10 -17.71 4.78
C GLY A 107 -6.91 -19.21 5.01
N GLU A 108 -5.81 -19.79 4.56
CA GLU A 108 -5.47 -21.22 4.72
C GLU A 108 -4.71 -21.52 6.03
N PHE A 109 -4.25 -20.48 6.74
CA PHE A 109 -3.48 -20.60 7.98
C PHE A 109 -4.34 -20.33 9.21
N GLU A 110 -4.12 -21.10 10.27
CA GLU A 110 -4.84 -20.96 11.55
C GLU A 110 -4.38 -19.70 12.30
N SER A 111 -3.11 -19.31 12.17
CA SER A 111 -2.54 -18.12 12.81
C SER A 111 -1.86 -17.18 11.82
N ASN A 112 -1.81 -15.90 12.17
CA ASN A 112 -1.06 -14.91 11.39
C ASN A 112 0.46 -15.15 11.48
N GLU A 113 0.93 -15.72 12.57
CA GLU A 113 2.35 -16.03 12.79
C GLU A 113 2.83 -17.11 11.85
N ASP A 114 2.06 -18.22 11.71
CA ASP A 114 2.35 -19.30 10.78
C ASP A 114 2.37 -18.82 9.33
N PHE A 115 1.42 -17.96 8.98
CA PHE A 115 1.39 -17.32 7.66
C PHE A 115 2.65 -16.47 7.42
N LEU A 116 3.01 -15.58 8.36
CA LEU A 116 4.20 -14.73 8.22
C LEU A 116 5.49 -15.56 8.14
N TYR A 117 5.56 -16.64 8.91
CA TYR A 117 6.69 -17.58 8.84
C TYR A 117 6.79 -18.23 7.46
N SER A 118 5.68 -18.68 6.91
CA SER A 118 5.63 -19.29 5.57
C SER A 118 6.03 -18.32 4.44
N CYS A 119 5.81 -17.02 4.64
CA CYS A 119 6.19 -15.98 3.68
C CYS A 119 7.72 -15.82 3.53
N ASN A 120 8.53 -16.34 4.47
CA ASN A 120 10.00 -16.23 4.45
C ASN A 120 10.47 -14.77 4.28
N ILE A 121 9.92 -13.87 5.08
CA ILE A 121 10.20 -12.44 5.02
C ILE A 121 11.66 -12.19 5.42
N LYS A 122 12.38 -11.46 4.56
CA LYS A 122 13.76 -11.02 4.80
C LYS A 122 13.81 -9.50 4.73
N ALA A 123 14.22 -8.88 5.83
CA ALA A 123 14.45 -7.45 5.94
C ALA A 123 15.94 -7.17 6.05
N SER A 124 16.45 -6.29 5.19
CA SER A 124 17.84 -5.81 5.21
C SER A 124 17.86 -4.35 5.64
N ILE A 125 18.76 -4.00 6.56
CA ILE A 125 19.01 -2.63 7.01
C ILE A 125 20.30 -2.15 6.39
N GLU A 126 20.28 -1.03 5.69
CA GLU A 126 21.38 -0.46 4.95
C GLU A 126 21.56 1.02 5.29
N TYR A 127 22.79 1.54 5.12
CA TYR A 127 23.15 2.87 5.64
C TYR A 127 23.60 3.85 4.56
N ASP A 128 23.70 3.43 3.31
CA ASP A 128 24.10 4.27 2.17
C ASP A 128 22.93 5.12 1.61
N CYS A 129 22.21 5.80 2.50
CA CYS A 129 20.99 6.55 2.21
C CYS A 129 21.15 7.61 1.11
N GLN A 130 22.35 8.19 0.96
CA GLN A 130 22.63 9.21 -0.06
C GLN A 130 22.38 8.71 -1.49
N ASN A 131 22.72 7.44 -1.77
CA ASN A 131 22.50 6.83 -3.07
C ASN A 131 21.01 6.58 -3.40
N HIS A 132 20.17 6.66 -2.38
CA HIS A 132 18.74 6.34 -2.46
C HIS A 132 17.82 7.48 -2.03
N ILE A 133 18.35 8.70 -1.98
CA ILE A 133 17.66 9.88 -1.42
C ILE A 133 16.30 10.14 -2.09
N ASP A 134 16.20 9.99 -3.41
CA ASP A 134 14.94 10.20 -4.14
C ASP A 134 13.87 9.19 -3.73
N ARG A 135 14.26 7.94 -3.56
CA ARG A 135 13.34 6.89 -3.13
C ARG A 135 12.91 7.06 -1.66
N ILE A 136 13.82 7.48 -0.80
CA ILE A 136 13.54 7.73 0.62
C ILE A 136 12.62 8.95 0.77
N ALA A 137 12.87 10.05 0.03
CA ALA A 137 12.00 11.22 0.02
C ALA A 137 10.57 10.87 -0.44
N ASP A 138 10.44 10.10 -1.53
CA ASP A 138 9.15 9.60 -2.01
C ASP A 138 8.42 8.73 -0.96
N LEU A 139 9.15 7.87 -0.26
CA LEU A 139 8.62 7.06 0.84
C LEU A 139 8.07 7.94 1.98
N ILE A 140 8.82 8.95 2.42
CA ILE A 140 8.42 9.86 3.51
C ILE A 140 7.15 10.62 3.13
N ILE A 141 7.06 11.14 1.91
CA ILE A 141 5.91 11.91 1.42
C ILE A 141 4.66 11.03 1.32
N ARG A 142 4.78 9.81 0.82
CA ARG A 142 3.64 8.93 0.56
C ARG A 142 3.16 8.14 1.77
N SER A 143 4.03 7.91 2.75
CA SER A 143 3.68 7.12 3.93
C SER A 143 2.86 7.95 4.92
N ASN A 144 1.75 7.38 5.38
CA ASN A 144 0.87 8.03 6.35
C ASN A 144 0.65 7.17 7.60
N GLN A 145 0.15 5.95 7.42
CA GLN A 145 -0.20 5.07 8.54
C GLN A 145 1.03 4.65 9.36
N LEU A 146 2.11 4.27 8.68
CA LEU A 146 3.36 3.84 9.30
C LEU A 146 4.43 4.95 9.35
N ASN A 147 4.03 6.21 9.39
CA ASN A 147 4.90 7.33 9.74
C ASN A 147 4.70 7.65 11.23
N TYR A 148 5.52 7.05 12.07
CA TYR A 148 5.37 7.11 13.53
C TYR A 148 5.70 8.49 14.10
N THR A 149 6.67 9.18 13.53
CA THR A 149 7.06 10.54 13.95
C THR A 149 6.15 11.63 13.36
N LYS A 150 5.32 11.29 12.36
CA LYS A 150 4.43 12.23 11.63
C LYS A 150 5.16 13.37 10.92
N ILE A 151 6.48 13.37 10.91
CA ILE A 151 7.30 14.37 10.24
C ILE A 151 7.37 14.06 8.75
N ARG A 152 7.33 15.11 7.93
CA ARG A 152 7.53 15.02 6.47
C ARG A 152 8.68 15.95 6.12
N LEU A 153 9.72 15.38 5.53
CA LEU A 153 10.88 16.12 5.08
C LEU A 153 10.78 16.36 3.57
N SER A 154 11.13 17.56 3.16
CA SER A 154 11.50 17.83 1.77
C SER A 154 12.82 17.10 1.42
N LYS A 155 13.14 16.99 0.13
CA LYS A 155 14.39 16.38 -0.31
C LYS A 155 15.62 17.12 0.23
N ASP A 156 15.55 18.45 0.31
CA ASP A 156 16.65 19.29 0.80
C ASP A 156 16.87 19.09 2.31
N GLU A 157 15.79 19.08 3.11
CA GLU A 157 15.86 18.78 4.54
C GLU A 157 16.38 17.36 4.80
N LEU A 158 15.95 16.37 4.00
CA LEU A 158 16.47 15.01 4.07
C LEU A 158 17.97 14.98 3.75
N SER A 159 18.43 15.70 2.72
CA SER A 159 19.84 15.79 2.37
C SER A 159 20.68 16.38 3.52
N GLN A 160 20.19 17.43 4.17
CA GLN A 160 20.85 18.02 5.35
C GLN A 160 20.91 17.02 6.52
N LEU A 161 19.80 16.31 6.78
CA LEU A 161 19.76 15.29 7.82
C LEU A 161 20.77 14.17 7.58
N LEU A 162 20.92 13.71 6.34
CA LEU A 162 21.86 12.65 5.96
C LEU A 162 23.34 13.09 6.07
N CYS A 163 23.60 14.40 6.04
CA CYS A 163 24.94 14.97 6.22
C CYS A 163 25.29 15.22 7.71
N ASP A 164 24.31 15.11 8.62
CA ASP A 164 24.53 15.33 10.05
C ASP A 164 25.17 14.09 10.68
N GLY A 165 26.47 14.15 10.95
CA GLY A 165 27.24 13.06 11.55
C GLY A 165 26.81 12.64 12.96
N SER A 166 25.93 13.41 13.63
CA SER A 166 25.34 13.04 14.92
C SER A 166 24.10 12.14 14.77
N VAL A 167 23.60 11.94 13.56
CA VAL A 167 22.39 11.17 13.26
C VAL A 167 22.75 9.87 12.57
N ARG A 168 22.29 8.75 13.12
CA ARG A 168 22.37 7.45 12.47
C ARG A 168 21.15 7.26 11.57
N CYS A 169 21.34 7.41 10.27
CA CYS A 169 20.30 7.20 9.25
C CYS A 169 20.47 5.82 8.60
N GLY A 170 19.35 5.18 8.27
CA GLY A 170 19.35 3.95 7.48
C GLY A 170 18.02 3.73 6.78
N TYR A 171 18.05 2.90 5.76
CA TYR A 171 16.85 2.45 5.08
C TYR A 171 16.68 0.94 5.18
N VAL A 172 15.48 0.48 4.94
CA VAL A 172 15.08 -0.92 5.04
C VAL A 172 14.54 -1.38 3.71
N SER A 173 15.13 -2.44 3.16
CA SER A 173 14.60 -3.17 2.02
C SER A 173 14.02 -4.51 2.47
N VAL A 174 12.97 -4.96 1.79
CA VAL A 174 12.27 -6.19 2.15
C VAL A 174 11.99 -7.00 0.89
N HIS A 175 12.21 -8.30 0.99
CA HIS A 175 11.71 -9.28 0.03
C HIS A 175 11.13 -10.49 0.77
N ASP A 176 10.24 -11.22 0.11
CA ASP A 176 9.66 -12.46 0.61
C ASP A 176 9.38 -13.44 -0.54
N SER A 177 8.68 -14.54 -0.25
CA SER A 177 8.34 -15.57 -1.24
C SER A 177 7.47 -15.05 -2.40
N PHE A 178 6.82 -13.90 -2.25
CA PHE A 178 5.94 -13.30 -3.26
C PHE A 178 6.63 -12.22 -4.10
N GLY A 179 7.78 -11.72 -3.66
CA GLY A 179 8.54 -10.76 -4.45
C GLY A 179 9.41 -9.79 -3.65
N ASP A 180 9.95 -8.82 -4.39
CA ASP A 180 10.78 -7.74 -3.85
C ASP A 180 9.96 -6.46 -3.70
N TYR A 181 9.94 -5.91 -2.48
CA TYR A 181 9.25 -4.65 -2.14
C TYR A 181 10.16 -3.44 -2.31
N GLY A 182 11.47 -3.67 -2.51
CA GLY A 182 12.49 -2.63 -2.53
C GLY A 182 12.59 -1.87 -1.20
N ILE A 183 12.98 -0.61 -1.25
CA ILE A 183 13.05 0.25 -0.06
C ILE A 183 11.64 0.53 0.46
N VAL A 184 11.38 0.06 1.68
CA VAL A 184 10.08 0.15 2.35
C VAL A 184 10.12 0.84 3.70
N GLY A 185 11.30 1.12 4.25
CA GLY A 185 11.47 1.80 5.52
C GLY A 185 12.63 2.80 5.49
N PHE A 186 12.52 3.84 6.30
CA PHE A 186 13.58 4.79 6.61
C PHE A 186 13.54 5.16 8.08
N PHE A 187 14.72 5.25 8.70
CA PHE A 187 14.85 5.74 10.06
C PHE A 187 16.04 6.69 10.21
N ALA A 188 15.91 7.58 11.18
CA ALA A 188 16.97 8.46 11.65
C ALA A 188 16.93 8.50 13.18
N VAL A 189 18.05 8.15 13.83
CA VAL A 189 18.15 8.07 15.28
C VAL A 189 19.28 8.97 15.76
N ARG A 190 19.00 9.78 16.78
CA ARG A 190 19.95 10.65 17.48
C ARG A 190 19.78 10.46 18.98
N ASP A 191 20.87 10.20 19.71
CA ASP A 191 20.89 10.11 21.18
C ASP A 191 19.81 9.18 21.77
N GLY A 192 19.58 8.02 21.12
CA GLY A 192 18.57 7.04 21.55
C GLY A 192 17.13 7.41 21.21
N ARG A 193 16.92 8.50 20.46
CA ARG A 193 15.59 8.95 20.02
C ARG A 193 15.44 8.82 18.52
N ALA A 194 14.35 8.25 18.06
CA ALA A 194 13.98 8.21 16.65
C ALA A 194 13.40 9.58 16.23
N ILE A 195 14.19 10.36 15.52
CA ILE A 195 13.74 11.62 14.92
C ILE A 195 13.02 11.42 13.60
N HIS A 196 13.20 10.25 12.98
CA HIS A 196 12.39 9.75 11.85
C HIS A 196 12.23 8.24 11.96
N PHE A 197 10.99 7.74 11.80
CA PHE A 197 10.69 6.32 11.75
C PHE A 197 9.46 6.12 10.88
N VAL A 198 9.67 5.69 9.63
CA VAL A 198 8.63 5.64 8.62
C VAL A 198 8.74 4.40 7.75
N PHE A 199 7.60 3.77 7.47
CA PHE A 199 7.51 2.59 6.60
C PHE A 199 6.39 2.74 5.58
N SER A 200 6.54 2.02 4.48
CA SER A 200 5.51 1.88 3.45
C SER A 200 4.34 1.03 3.95
N CYS A 201 3.12 1.41 3.61
CA CYS A 201 1.96 0.57 3.89
C CYS A 201 2.01 -0.81 3.21
N ARG A 202 2.90 -1.01 2.22
CA ARG A 202 3.11 -2.32 1.58
C ARG A 202 3.59 -3.40 2.54
N VAL A 203 4.26 -3.02 3.63
CA VAL A 203 4.75 -3.96 4.66
C VAL A 203 3.91 -3.95 5.94
N LEU A 204 2.78 -3.25 5.94
CA LEU A 204 1.87 -3.23 7.08
C LEU A 204 1.42 -4.65 7.43
N GLY A 205 1.50 -5.02 8.70
CA GLY A 205 1.14 -6.34 9.21
C GLY A 205 2.19 -7.43 8.94
N MET A 206 3.36 -7.08 8.36
CA MET A 206 4.49 -8.00 8.17
C MET A 206 5.50 -7.96 9.33
N GLN A 207 5.23 -7.18 10.37
CA GLN A 207 6.08 -7.00 11.56
C GLN A 207 7.49 -6.47 11.26
N VAL A 208 7.71 -5.89 10.08
CA VAL A 208 9.01 -5.36 9.67
C VAL A 208 9.41 -4.15 10.52
N GLU A 209 8.47 -3.26 10.79
CA GLU A 209 8.69 -2.06 11.61
C GLU A 209 9.04 -2.43 13.06
N GLN A 210 8.38 -3.45 13.63
CA GLN A 210 8.69 -3.95 14.98
C GLN A 210 10.09 -4.56 15.03
N TYR A 211 10.45 -5.37 14.03
CA TYR A 211 11.79 -5.95 13.92
C TYR A 211 12.87 -4.86 13.88
N VAL A 212 12.69 -3.86 13.01
CA VAL A 212 13.65 -2.75 12.87
C VAL A 212 13.75 -1.94 14.16
N TYR A 213 12.61 -1.64 14.79
CA TYR A 213 12.55 -0.95 16.07
C TYR A 213 13.36 -1.68 17.15
N PHE A 214 13.21 -3.00 17.23
CA PHE A 214 13.95 -3.83 18.16
C PHE A 214 15.47 -3.84 17.86
N VAL A 215 15.86 -4.00 16.58
CA VAL A 215 17.27 -3.98 16.15
C VAL A 215 17.94 -2.63 16.44
N LEU A 216 17.19 -1.54 16.42
CA LEU A 216 17.69 -0.19 16.75
C LEU A 216 17.84 0.05 18.26
N GLY A 217 17.45 -0.91 19.10
CA GLY A 217 17.54 -0.83 20.56
C GLY A 217 16.36 -0.09 21.20
N CYS A 218 15.17 -0.15 20.56
CA CYS A 218 13.91 0.45 21.03
C CYS A 218 14.05 1.97 21.32
N PRO A 219 14.43 2.78 20.33
CA PRO A 219 14.62 4.22 20.55
C PRO A 219 13.29 4.88 20.97
N GLU A 220 13.36 5.96 21.74
CA GLU A 220 12.18 6.79 22.02
C GLU A 220 11.62 7.38 20.71
N ILE A 221 10.29 7.31 20.49
CA ILE A 221 9.60 7.85 19.30
C ILE A 221 8.73 9.04 19.69
#